data_6855a889e239b960ae8ebec5e061d486
#
_entry.id   6855a889e239b960ae8ebec5e061d486
#
_cell.length_a   1.000
_cell.length_b   1.000
_cell.length_c   1.000
_cell.angle_alpha   90.00
_cell.angle_beta   90.00
_cell.angle_gamma   90.00
#
_symmetry.space_group_name_H-M   'P 1'
#
loop_
_entity.id
_entity.type
_entity.pdbx_description
1 polymer ?
#
loop_
_entity_poly.entity_id
_entity_poly.type
_entity_poly.pdbx_seq_one_letter_code
_entity_poly.pdbx_strand_id
1 'polypeptide(L)'
;MQPQELLPFDGSALYRSGFFGSGDSERMFRNILDETPWEARNIILFGKEVPQPRLACWYGDLAYSYSGITLDPRPLTPTLLEIKRRCEDATSTKFNSVLVNLYRDGQDSMGLHADDEPELGSEPVIASVSFGGERNFRLRHRENKELRQISLASGSLLVMSGLSQACWMHDIPKTKKFVAPRINLTFRYIYNV
;
A
#
# COMPACT_ATOMS: atom_id res chain seq x y z
N MET A 1 -12.83 -4.85 16.29
CA MET A 1 -11.58 -5.21 17.01
C MET A 1 -10.74 -3.96 17.19
N GLN A 2 -10.03 -3.83 18.32
CA GLN A 2 -9.11 -2.71 18.52
C GLN A 2 -7.90 -2.84 17.58
N PRO A 3 -7.32 -1.72 17.10
CA PRO A 3 -6.09 -1.77 16.31
C PRO A 3 -4.94 -2.41 17.09
N GLN A 4 -4.10 -3.16 16.38
CA GLN A 4 -2.89 -3.78 16.92
C GLN A 4 -1.68 -2.96 16.47
N GLU A 5 -0.85 -2.48 17.42
CA GLU A 5 0.45 -1.88 17.10
C GLU A 5 1.47 -2.99 16.77
N LEU A 6 2.15 -2.85 15.63
CA LEU A 6 3.13 -3.81 15.16
C LEU A 6 4.57 -3.40 15.49
N LEU A 7 4.84 -2.09 15.56
CA LEU A 7 6.19 -1.57 15.81
C LEU A 7 6.40 -1.32 17.31
N PRO A 8 7.47 -1.82 17.90
CA PRO A 8 7.75 -1.60 19.31
C PRO A 8 8.41 -0.24 19.61
N PHE A 9 8.96 0.44 18.59
CA PHE A 9 9.69 1.72 18.67
C PHE A 9 9.88 2.33 17.27
N ASP A 10 10.37 3.56 17.20
CA ASP A 10 10.77 4.28 15.98
C ASP A 10 9.69 4.32 14.90
N GLY A 11 8.50 4.77 15.31
CA GLY A 11 7.34 4.90 14.45
C GLY A 11 6.15 4.07 14.93
N SER A 12 5.09 4.06 14.13
CA SER A 12 3.87 3.31 14.41
C SER A 12 3.40 2.59 13.14
N ALA A 13 2.88 1.37 13.32
CA ALA A 13 2.19 0.61 12.29
C ALA A 13 0.95 -0.06 12.90
N LEU A 14 -0.17 0.65 12.86
CA LEU A 14 -1.43 0.20 13.45
C LEU A 14 -2.21 -0.66 12.45
N TYR A 15 -2.40 -1.93 12.79
CA TYR A 15 -3.18 -2.88 11.99
C TYR A 15 -4.58 -3.07 12.56
N ARG A 16 -5.59 -2.95 11.69
CA ARG A 16 -6.99 -3.19 11.99
C ARG A 16 -7.58 -4.20 11.02
N SER A 17 -7.77 -5.44 11.46
CA SER A 17 -8.52 -6.44 10.70
C SER A 17 -10.02 -6.07 10.68
N GLY A 18 -10.71 -6.42 9.59
CA GLY A 18 -12.14 -6.17 9.47
C GLY A 18 -12.54 -4.69 9.54
N PHE A 19 -11.68 -3.79 9.07
CA PHE A 19 -12.01 -2.37 8.93
C PHE A 19 -13.15 -2.14 7.94
N PHE A 20 -13.18 -2.96 6.89
CA PHE A 20 -14.34 -3.16 6.02
C PHE A 20 -14.96 -4.52 6.32
N GLY A 21 -16.27 -4.60 6.42
CA GLY A 21 -16.99 -5.87 6.53
C GLY A 21 -16.83 -6.73 5.29
N SER A 22 -17.14 -8.03 5.39
CA SER A 22 -16.92 -8.98 4.28
C SER A 22 -17.67 -8.59 3.00
N GLY A 23 -18.94 -8.19 3.11
CA GLY A 23 -19.75 -7.76 1.96
C GLY A 23 -19.20 -6.51 1.27
N ASP A 24 -18.79 -5.49 2.05
CA ASP A 24 -18.13 -4.30 1.50
C ASP A 24 -16.80 -4.67 0.85
N SER A 25 -16.00 -5.51 1.50
CA SER A 25 -14.69 -5.92 0.98
C SER A 25 -14.79 -6.62 -0.36
N GLU A 26 -15.79 -7.50 -0.52
CA GLU A 26 -16.03 -8.21 -1.78
C GLU A 26 -16.55 -7.28 -2.88
N ARG A 27 -17.46 -6.37 -2.55
CA ARG A 27 -17.98 -5.34 -3.47
C ARG A 27 -16.85 -4.43 -3.95
N MET A 28 -16.04 -3.91 -3.02
CA MET A 28 -14.91 -3.01 -3.33
C MET A 28 -13.85 -3.73 -4.16
N PHE A 29 -13.51 -4.98 -3.81
CA PHE A 29 -12.58 -5.77 -4.60
C PHE A 29 -13.03 -5.89 -6.06
N ARG A 30 -14.29 -6.27 -6.31
CA ARG A 30 -14.83 -6.40 -7.66
C ARG A 30 -14.84 -5.08 -8.41
N ASN A 31 -15.37 -4.02 -7.79
CA ASN A 31 -15.42 -2.70 -8.44
C ASN A 31 -14.02 -2.22 -8.84
N ILE A 32 -13.04 -2.29 -7.93
CA ILE A 32 -11.67 -1.84 -8.23
C ILE A 32 -11.03 -2.72 -9.30
N LEU A 33 -11.29 -4.04 -9.28
CA LEU A 33 -10.75 -4.95 -10.29
C LEU A 33 -11.23 -4.59 -11.69
N ASP A 34 -12.51 -4.23 -11.82
CA ASP A 34 -13.17 -3.91 -13.09
C ASP A 34 -12.93 -2.46 -13.55
N GLU A 35 -12.90 -1.50 -12.61
CA GLU A 35 -12.77 -0.05 -12.92
C GLU A 35 -11.32 0.36 -13.21
N THR A 36 -10.32 -0.38 -12.71
CA THR A 36 -8.91 0.04 -12.79
C THR A 36 -8.29 -0.34 -14.13
N PRO A 37 -7.74 0.61 -14.89
CA PRO A 37 -6.96 0.32 -16.08
C PRO A 37 -5.55 -0.19 -15.68
N TRP A 38 -5.47 -1.47 -15.35
CA TRP A 38 -4.26 -2.11 -14.86
C TRP A 38 -3.10 -2.03 -15.84
N GLU A 39 -1.95 -1.59 -15.36
CA GLU A 39 -0.75 -1.42 -16.17
C GLU A 39 0.37 -2.33 -15.65
N ALA A 40 0.99 -3.07 -16.58
CA ALA A 40 2.28 -3.69 -16.36
C ALA A 40 3.36 -2.65 -16.62
N ARG A 41 4.26 -2.45 -15.65
CA ARG A 41 5.33 -1.46 -15.76
C ARG A 41 6.69 -2.09 -15.54
N ASN A 42 7.71 -1.48 -16.13
CA ASN A 42 9.10 -1.83 -15.85
C ASN A 42 9.68 -0.82 -14.84
N ILE A 43 10.58 -1.29 -14.01
CA ILE A 43 11.36 -0.48 -13.08
C ILE A 43 12.84 -0.66 -13.36
N ILE A 44 13.65 0.31 -12.97
CA ILE A 44 15.10 0.20 -13.06
C ILE A 44 15.64 -0.37 -11.75
N LEU A 45 16.18 -1.59 -11.79
CA LEU A 45 16.87 -2.23 -10.68
C LEU A 45 18.32 -2.46 -11.04
N PHE A 46 19.24 -1.90 -10.26
CA PHE A 46 20.69 -2.02 -10.52
C PHE A 46 21.10 -1.68 -11.96
N GLY A 47 20.48 -0.62 -12.52
CA GLY A 47 20.74 -0.17 -13.90
C GLY A 47 20.11 -1.04 -14.99
N LYS A 48 19.30 -2.03 -14.65
CA LYS A 48 18.58 -2.90 -15.59
C LYS A 48 17.09 -2.67 -15.51
N GLU A 49 16.45 -2.59 -16.65
CA GLU A 49 15.00 -2.56 -16.75
C GLU A 49 14.43 -3.95 -16.48
N VAL A 50 13.55 -4.07 -15.50
CA VAL A 50 12.89 -5.32 -15.12
C VAL A 50 11.38 -5.09 -14.94
N PRO A 51 10.53 -6.05 -15.34
CA PRO A 51 9.10 -5.92 -15.12
C PRO A 51 8.78 -5.92 -13.62
N GLN A 52 7.90 -5.00 -13.20
CA GLN A 52 7.34 -5.06 -11.86
C GLN A 52 6.53 -6.35 -11.69
N PRO A 53 6.77 -7.13 -10.62
CA PRO A 53 6.01 -8.34 -10.36
C PRO A 53 4.65 -8.01 -9.70
N ARG A 54 3.84 -7.21 -10.36
CA ARG A 54 2.46 -6.82 -10.05
C ARG A 54 1.94 -5.86 -11.12
N LEU A 55 0.63 -5.67 -11.19
CA LEU A 55 0.03 -4.59 -11.96
C LEU A 55 -0.26 -3.40 -11.04
N ALA A 56 -0.23 -2.19 -11.59
CA ALA A 56 -0.47 -0.99 -10.80
C ALA A 56 -1.24 0.08 -11.58
N CYS A 57 -1.88 0.99 -10.84
CA CYS A 57 -2.44 2.21 -11.37
C CYS A 57 -2.33 3.32 -10.32
N TRP A 58 -2.10 4.55 -10.78
CA TRP A 58 -2.00 5.73 -9.94
C TRP A 58 -3.23 6.62 -10.08
N TYR A 59 -3.74 7.11 -8.96
CA TYR A 59 -4.84 8.07 -8.89
C TYR A 59 -4.48 9.19 -7.92
N GLY A 60 -4.79 10.43 -8.29
CA GLY A 60 -4.52 11.59 -7.44
C GLY A 60 -4.53 12.88 -8.24
N ASP A 61 -4.17 13.98 -7.58
CA ASP A 61 -4.16 15.31 -8.17
C ASP A 61 -2.81 15.68 -8.80
N LEU A 62 -1.74 14.99 -8.40
CA LEU A 62 -0.36 15.24 -8.83
C LEU A 62 0.26 14.00 -9.47
N ALA A 63 1.18 14.22 -10.40
CA ALA A 63 2.05 13.16 -10.90
C ALA A 63 2.97 12.68 -9.77
N TYR A 64 3.34 11.41 -9.79
CA TYR A 64 4.21 10.82 -8.78
C TYR A 64 5.35 10.07 -9.42
N SER A 65 6.56 10.33 -8.93
CA SER A 65 7.77 9.69 -9.46
C SER A 65 8.40 8.78 -8.41
N TYR A 66 8.61 7.52 -8.74
CA TYR A 66 9.35 6.57 -7.91
C TYR A 66 10.11 5.55 -8.80
N SER A 67 11.23 5.07 -8.32
CA SER A 67 12.04 4.04 -9.03
C SER A 67 12.30 4.38 -10.52
N GLY A 68 12.43 5.67 -10.86
CA GLY A 68 12.71 6.14 -12.23
C GLY A 68 11.49 6.16 -13.18
N ILE A 69 10.28 5.96 -12.66
CA ILE A 69 9.02 6.08 -13.42
C ILE A 69 8.21 7.26 -12.91
N THR A 70 7.59 7.99 -13.84
CA THR A 70 6.56 9.00 -13.52
C THR A 70 5.19 8.45 -13.83
N LEU A 71 4.28 8.58 -12.89
CA LEU A 71 2.88 8.16 -12.97
C LEU A 71 2.01 9.38 -13.19
N ASP A 72 1.31 9.43 -14.32
CA ASP A 72 0.34 10.49 -14.60
C ASP A 72 -0.88 10.33 -13.69
N PRO A 73 -1.41 11.43 -13.13
CA PRO A 73 -2.55 11.40 -12.24
C PRO A 73 -3.84 11.04 -13.00
N ARG A 74 -4.67 10.22 -12.36
CA ARG A 74 -6.04 9.91 -12.79
C ARG A 74 -7.02 10.37 -11.72
N PRO A 75 -8.23 10.82 -12.08
CA PRO A 75 -9.26 11.14 -11.08
C PRO A 75 -9.68 9.89 -10.32
N LEU A 76 -9.90 10.03 -9.00
CA LEU A 76 -10.38 8.93 -8.18
C LEU A 76 -11.79 8.48 -8.63
N THR A 77 -11.99 7.17 -8.72
CA THR A 77 -13.32 6.59 -8.97
C THR A 77 -14.23 6.76 -7.75
N PRO A 78 -15.56 6.63 -7.87
CA PRO A 78 -16.46 6.66 -6.73
C PRO A 78 -16.09 5.65 -5.64
N THR A 79 -15.66 4.44 -6.03
CA THR A 79 -15.21 3.40 -5.10
C THR A 79 -13.97 3.83 -4.32
N LEU A 80 -12.97 4.40 -5.00
CA LEU A 80 -11.75 4.92 -4.35
C LEU A 80 -12.04 6.10 -3.43
N LEU A 81 -12.98 6.98 -3.80
CA LEU A 81 -13.42 8.10 -2.96
C LEU A 81 -14.12 7.61 -1.67
N GLU A 82 -14.96 6.58 -1.76
CA GLU A 82 -15.61 5.96 -0.59
C GLU A 82 -14.55 5.42 0.39
N ILE A 83 -13.57 4.67 -0.11
CA ILE A 83 -12.50 4.08 0.70
C ILE A 83 -11.62 5.17 1.32
N LYS A 84 -11.23 6.17 0.50
CA LYS A 84 -10.44 7.33 0.95
C LYS A 84 -11.07 8.03 2.15
N ARG A 85 -12.37 8.37 2.07
CA ARG A 85 -13.10 9.03 3.17
C ARG A 85 -13.03 8.22 4.46
N ARG A 86 -13.27 6.91 4.39
CA ARG A 86 -13.17 6.03 5.56
C ARG A 86 -11.76 5.97 6.15
N CYS A 87 -10.73 5.99 5.30
CA CYS A 87 -9.34 6.07 5.76
C CYS A 87 -9.05 7.43 6.43
N GLU A 88 -9.49 8.54 5.83
CA GLU A 88 -9.35 9.89 6.39
C GLU A 88 -10.03 10.01 7.76
N ASP A 89 -11.24 9.48 7.90
CA ASP A 89 -11.98 9.47 9.16
C ASP A 89 -11.25 8.64 10.24
N ALA A 90 -10.66 7.51 9.84
CA ALA A 90 -9.95 6.63 10.77
C ALA A 90 -8.59 7.17 11.21
N THR A 91 -7.94 7.99 10.39
CA THR A 91 -6.59 8.52 10.64
C THR A 91 -6.59 9.99 11.06
N SER A 92 -7.72 10.69 10.92
CA SER A 92 -7.81 12.16 11.05
C SER A 92 -6.81 12.90 10.15
N THR A 93 -6.47 12.30 9.00
CA THR A 93 -5.48 12.79 8.04
C THR A 93 -6.10 12.87 6.65
N LYS A 94 -5.76 13.88 5.86
CA LYS A 94 -6.20 13.99 4.47
C LYS A 94 -5.23 13.24 3.54
N PHE A 95 -5.78 12.70 2.46
CA PHE A 95 -5.03 12.07 1.39
C PHE A 95 -5.42 12.69 0.05
N ASN A 96 -4.45 12.90 -0.85
CA ASN A 96 -4.70 13.41 -2.21
C ASN A 96 -4.32 12.42 -3.30
N SER A 97 -3.87 11.24 -2.92
CA SER A 97 -3.38 10.24 -3.88
C SER A 97 -3.55 8.81 -3.37
N VAL A 98 -3.59 7.87 -4.30
CA VAL A 98 -3.58 6.43 -4.02
C VAL A 98 -2.85 5.65 -5.11
N LEU A 99 -1.91 4.81 -4.70
CA LEU A 99 -1.33 3.76 -5.54
C LEU A 99 -2.15 2.48 -5.36
N VAL A 100 -2.72 2.00 -6.45
CA VAL A 100 -3.50 0.76 -6.50
C VAL A 100 -2.61 -0.34 -7.09
N ASN A 101 -2.39 -1.42 -6.34
CA ASN A 101 -1.58 -2.55 -6.78
C ASN A 101 -2.43 -3.82 -6.85
N LEU A 102 -2.32 -4.59 -7.93
CA LEU A 102 -2.88 -5.93 -8.08
C LEU A 102 -1.76 -6.96 -8.05
N TYR A 103 -1.80 -7.82 -7.04
CA TYR A 103 -1.00 -9.04 -6.93
C TYR A 103 -1.87 -10.20 -7.42
N ARG A 104 -1.55 -10.75 -8.59
CA ARG A 104 -2.37 -11.77 -9.28
C ARG A 104 -2.31 -13.12 -8.57
N ASP A 105 -1.14 -13.41 -7.99
CA ASP A 105 -0.86 -14.68 -7.31
C ASP A 105 0.33 -14.55 -6.34
N GLY A 106 0.86 -15.68 -5.89
CA GLY A 106 2.01 -15.73 -4.98
C GLY A 106 3.35 -15.31 -5.58
N GLN A 107 3.48 -15.23 -6.91
CA GLN A 107 4.72 -14.80 -7.58
C GLN A 107 4.82 -13.28 -7.69
N ASP A 108 3.68 -12.59 -7.66
CA ASP A 108 3.67 -11.13 -7.54
C ASP A 108 4.12 -10.70 -6.14
N SER A 109 4.90 -9.64 -6.09
CA SER A 109 5.60 -9.22 -4.86
C SER A 109 5.91 -7.72 -4.87
N MET A 110 6.29 -7.21 -3.70
CA MET A 110 6.92 -5.91 -3.52
C MET A 110 8.26 -6.14 -2.81
N GLY A 111 9.35 -5.66 -3.38
CA GLY A 111 10.67 -5.71 -2.77
C GLY A 111 10.75 -4.87 -1.47
N LEU A 112 11.79 -5.07 -0.70
CA LEU A 112 12.04 -4.34 0.54
C LEU A 112 12.32 -2.86 0.22
N HIS A 113 11.48 -1.96 0.74
CA HIS A 113 11.53 -0.51 0.50
C HIS A 113 10.92 0.24 1.69
N ALA A 114 11.01 1.56 1.66
CA ALA A 114 10.22 2.47 2.45
C ALA A 114 9.56 3.48 1.49
N ASP A 115 8.48 4.10 1.90
CA ASP A 115 7.84 5.21 1.22
C ASP A 115 8.44 6.51 1.80
N ASP A 116 9.65 6.85 1.40
CA ASP A 116 10.47 7.95 1.94
C ASP A 116 10.86 8.99 0.88
N GLU A 117 10.07 9.08 -0.19
CA GLU A 117 10.24 10.11 -1.21
C GLU A 117 10.01 11.52 -0.63
N PRO A 118 10.79 12.53 -1.05
CA PRO A 118 10.70 13.90 -0.53
C PRO A 118 9.29 14.50 -0.57
N GLU A 119 8.51 14.14 -1.59
CA GLU A 119 7.14 14.61 -1.81
C GLU A 119 6.15 14.12 -0.73
N LEU A 120 6.53 13.13 0.07
CA LEU A 120 5.72 12.60 1.17
C LEU A 120 5.98 13.32 2.49
N GLY A 121 7.06 14.11 2.58
CA GLY A 121 7.49 14.75 3.83
C GLY A 121 8.26 13.81 4.76
N SER A 122 8.67 14.31 5.93
CA SER A 122 9.56 13.59 6.84
C SER A 122 8.87 12.49 7.65
N GLU A 123 7.59 12.64 7.95
CA GLU A 123 6.79 11.70 8.77
C GLU A 123 5.44 11.45 8.13
N PRO A 124 5.40 10.79 6.96
CA PRO A 124 4.14 10.60 6.24
C PRO A 124 3.19 9.68 7.00
N VAL A 125 1.90 10.03 6.97
CA VAL A 125 0.83 9.10 7.33
C VAL A 125 0.39 8.36 6.08
N ILE A 126 0.49 7.04 6.11
CA ILE A 126 0.17 6.16 5.00
C ILE A 126 -0.93 5.19 5.42
N ALA A 127 -2.04 5.21 4.69
CA ALA A 127 -3.14 4.27 4.92
C ALA A 127 -3.14 3.19 3.83
N SER A 128 -2.88 1.96 4.23
CA SER A 128 -2.81 0.79 3.35
C SER A 128 -4.00 -0.13 3.57
N VAL A 129 -4.87 -0.24 2.57
CA VAL A 129 -6.06 -1.11 2.59
C VAL A 129 -5.82 -2.35 1.73
N SER A 130 -6.26 -3.51 2.21
CA SER A 130 -6.15 -4.78 1.49
C SER A 130 -7.51 -5.38 1.21
N PHE A 131 -7.72 -5.89 -0.01
CA PHE A 131 -8.89 -6.66 -0.42
C PHE A 131 -8.46 -7.93 -1.16
N GLY A 132 -9.26 -8.99 -1.05
CA GLY A 132 -9.02 -10.27 -1.71
C GLY A 132 -8.07 -11.18 -0.93
N GLY A 133 -7.10 -11.81 -1.61
CA GLY A 133 -6.19 -12.80 -1.02
C GLY A 133 -5.28 -12.24 0.08
N GLU A 134 -5.03 -13.04 1.10
CA GLU A 134 -4.11 -12.67 2.18
C GLU A 134 -2.66 -12.77 1.74
N ARG A 135 -1.83 -11.82 2.15
CA ARG A 135 -0.39 -11.82 1.94
C ARG A 135 0.35 -11.42 3.21
N ASN A 136 1.47 -12.08 3.44
CA ASN A 136 2.39 -11.65 4.48
C ASN A 136 2.97 -10.28 4.14
N PHE A 137 2.97 -9.41 5.13
CA PHE A 137 3.63 -8.10 5.13
C PHE A 137 4.71 -8.14 6.20
N ARG A 138 5.93 -7.78 5.83
CA ARG A 138 7.06 -7.75 6.74
C ARG A 138 7.56 -6.34 6.91
N LEU A 139 7.90 -5.99 8.14
CA LEU A 139 8.55 -4.74 8.53
C LEU A 139 9.92 -5.07 9.09
N ARG A 140 10.97 -4.45 8.56
CA ARG A 140 12.36 -4.68 8.98
C ARG A 140 12.99 -3.36 9.38
N HIS A 141 13.44 -3.27 10.62
CA HIS A 141 14.16 -2.09 11.10
C HIS A 141 15.49 -1.92 10.35
N ARG A 142 15.83 -0.67 9.98
CA ARG A 142 17.01 -0.38 9.15
C ARG A 142 18.32 -0.69 9.88
N GLU A 143 18.41 -0.39 11.17
CA GLU A 143 19.63 -0.54 11.96
C GLU A 143 19.76 -1.94 12.58
N ASN A 144 18.91 -2.27 13.54
CA ASN A 144 19.02 -3.50 14.33
C ASN A 144 18.48 -4.75 13.64
N LYS A 145 17.88 -4.60 12.44
CA LYS A 145 17.31 -5.68 11.61
C LYS A 145 16.13 -6.42 12.26
N GLU A 146 15.54 -5.86 13.32
CA GLU A 146 14.34 -6.43 13.92
C GLU A 146 13.27 -6.65 12.86
N LEU A 147 12.59 -7.80 12.93
CA LEU A 147 11.60 -8.23 11.97
C LEU A 147 10.22 -8.33 12.64
N ARG A 148 9.25 -7.67 12.07
CA ARG A 148 7.82 -7.82 12.38
C ARG A 148 7.09 -8.35 11.16
N GLN A 149 6.05 -9.14 11.38
CA GLN A 149 5.27 -9.73 10.30
C GLN A 149 3.81 -9.81 10.68
N ILE A 150 2.95 -9.52 9.71
CA ILE A 150 1.49 -9.66 9.82
C ILE A 150 0.92 -10.22 8.52
N SER A 151 -0.17 -10.99 8.61
CA SER A 151 -0.97 -11.36 7.44
C SER A 151 -2.02 -10.28 7.18
N LEU A 152 -1.97 -9.65 6.02
CA LEU A 152 -2.92 -8.61 5.63
C LEU A 152 -4.18 -9.25 5.07
N ALA A 153 -5.20 -9.37 5.91
CA ALA A 153 -6.49 -9.94 5.56
C ALA A 153 -7.33 -9.02 4.66
N SER A 154 -8.29 -9.59 3.94
CA SER A 154 -9.27 -8.79 3.17
C SER A 154 -10.07 -7.88 4.09
N GLY A 155 -10.28 -6.64 3.65
CA GLY A 155 -10.96 -5.59 4.41
C GLY A 155 -10.13 -5.02 5.57
N SER A 156 -8.83 -5.29 5.64
CA SER A 156 -7.96 -4.73 6.67
C SER A 156 -7.40 -3.36 6.29
N LEU A 157 -7.11 -2.56 7.31
CA LEU A 157 -6.38 -1.29 7.24
C LEU A 157 -5.08 -1.40 8.04
N LEU A 158 -3.97 -1.02 7.43
CA LEU A 158 -2.69 -0.78 8.08
C LEU A 158 -2.35 0.70 7.94
N VAL A 159 -2.11 1.39 9.07
CA VAL A 159 -1.69 2.79 9.09
C VAL A 159 -0.25 2.86 9.56
N MET A 160 0.64 3.36 8.73
CA MET A 160 2.04 3.63 9.07
C MET A 160 2.22 5.13 9.27
N SER A 161 2.92 5.54 10.34
CA SER A 161 3.09 6.96 10.69
C SER A 161 4.33 7.21 11.56
N GLY A 162 4.60 8.50 11.84
CA GLY A 162 5.79 8.94 12.54
C GLY A 162 7.05 8.48 11.81
N LEU A 163 8.06 8.03 12.52
CA LEU A 163 9.34 7.61 11.97
C LEU A 163 9.30 6.28 11.22
N SER A 164 8.12 5.67 11.01
CA SER A 164 8.00 4.33 10.41
C SER A 164 8.71 4.22 9.05
N GLN A 165 8.66 5.25 8.20
CA GLN A 165 9.33 5.22 6.89
C GLN A 165 10.83 5.56 6.97
N ALA A 166 11.22 6.35 7.95
CA ALA A 166 12.63 6.67 8.19
C ALA A 166 13.41 5.49 8.78
N CYS A 167 12.79 4.75 9.72
CA CYS A 167 13.47 3.72 10.50
C CYS A 167 13.18 2.28 10.06
N TRP A 168 12.06 2.05 9.38
CA TRP A 168 11.64 0.73 8.95
C TRP A 168 11.49 0.63 7.43
N MET A 169 11.80 -0.53 6.90
CA MET A 169 11.50 -0.92 5.51
C MET A 169 10.45 -2.02 5.53
N HIS A 170 9.69 -2.15 4.44
CA HIS A 170 8.64 -3.16 4.36
C HIS A 170 8.60 -3.85 2.99
N ASP A 171 8.05 -5.06 2.96
CA ASP A 171 7.89 -5.83 1.73
C ASP A 171 6.66 -6.76 1.75
N ILE A 172 6.30 -7.22 0.56
CA ILE A 172 5.41 -8.36 0.33
C ILE A 172 6.23 -9.45 -0.37
N PRO A 173 6.68 -10.48 0.34
CA PRO A 173 7.54 -11.51 -0.24
C PRO A 173 6.76 -12.43 -1.19
N LYS A 174 7.45 -13.01 -2.16
CA LYS A 174 6.91 -14.12 -2.96
C LYS A 174 6.53 -15.31 -2.08
N THR A 175 5.55 -16.08 -2.49
CA THR A 175 5.16 -17.33 -1.83
C THR A 175 4.88 -18.41 -2.86
N LYS A 176 5.21 -19.67 -2.50
CA LYS A 176 4.83 -20.85 -3.27
C LYS A 176 3.44 -21.39 -2.91
N LYS A 177 2.84 -20.89 -1.84
CA LYS A 177 1.48 -21.24 -1.46
C LYS A 177 0.51 -20.67 -2.49
N PHE A 178 -0.58 -21.38 -2.76
CA PHE A 178 -1.69 -20.84 -3.51
C PHE A 178 -2.28 -19.65 -2.75
N VAL A 179 -2.41 -18.51 -3.42
CA VAL A 179 -3.09 -17.31 -2.90
C VAL A 179 -3.97 -16.73 -4.00
N ALA A 180 -5.16 -16.32 -3.62
CA ALA A 180 -6.07 -15.62 -4.51
C ALA A 180 -5.53 -14.21 -4.85
N PRO A 181 -6.01 -13.59 -5.93
CA PRO A 181 -5.65 -12.21 -6.26
C PRO A 181 -5.93 -11.26 -5.09
N ARG A 182 -5.00 -10.32 -4.88
CA ARG A 182 -5.08 -9.29 -3.84
C ARG A 182 -4.94 -7.91 -4.46
N ILE A 183 -5.83 -7.02 -4.08
CA ILE A 183 -5.70 -5.58 -4.35
C ILE A 183 -5.22 -4.88 -3.09
N ASN A 184 -4.25 -3.99 -3.25
CA ASN A 184 -3.77 -3.11 -2.20
C ASN A 184 -3.90 -1.66 -2.63
N LEU A 185 -4.44 -0.84 -1.77
CA LEU A 185 -4.58 0.60 -1.93
C LEU A 185 -3.67 1.29 -0.92
N THR A 186 -2.74 2.10 -1.39
CA THR A 186 -1.84 2.87 -0.51
C THR A 186 -2.15 4.35 -0.69
N PHE A 187 -2.91 4.91 0.25
CA PHE A 187 -3.27 6.34 0.30
C PHE A 187 -2.16 7.14 0.94
N ARG A 188 -1.82 8.28 0.32
CA ARG A 188 -0.77 9.21 0.76
C ARG A 188 -1.22 10.65 0.53
N TYR A 189 -0.59 11.58 1.23
CA TYR A 189 -0.63 12.99 0.88
C TYR A 189 0.69 13.37 0.22
N ILE A 190 0.63 13.86 -1.00
CA ILE A 190 1.79 14.30 -1.77
C ILE A 190 1.81 15.82 -1.78
N TYR A 191 2.94 16.39 -1.37
CA TYR A 191 3.20 17.82 -1.44
C TYR A 191 3.74 18.18 -2.83
N ASN A 192 3.42 19.38 -3.28
CA ASN A 192 4.02 19.94 -4.48
C ASN A 192 5.38 20.54 -4.07
N VAL A 193 6.45 19.84 -4.38
CA VAL A 193 7.84 20.22 -4.00
C VAL A 193 8.55 20.82 -5.19
#